data_3aac5c65e9ea18511f612c6d84932d41
#
_entry.id   3aac5c65e9ea18511f612c6d84932d41
#
_cell.length_a   1.000
_cell.length_b   1.000
_cell.length_c   1.000
_cell.angle_alpha   90.00
_cell.angle_beta   90.00
_cell.angle_gamma   90.00
#
_symmetry.space_group_name_H-M   'P 1'
#
loop_
_entity.id
_entity.type
_entity.pdbx_description
1 polymer ?
#
loop_
_entity_poly.entity_id
_entity_poly.type
_entity_poly.pdbx_seq_one_letter_code
_entity_poly.pdbx_strand_id
1 'polypeptide(L)' 'MNQEQPIIVGLDIGTTKIAAIAGRKNEYGKLEILGFGRANSNGVQHGMVLNIDQTIKAIEMALKNCYDSNPNL' A
#
# COMPACT_ATOMS: atom_id res chain seq x y z
N MET A 1 2.38 -29.22 -8.00
CA MET A 1 2.06 -28.00 -8.69
C MET A 1 2.10 -26.81 -7.77
N ASN A 2 2.74 -25.78 -8.22
CA ASN A 2 2.88 -24.58 -7.40
C ASN A 2 1.66 -23.73 -7.52
N GLN A 3 1.08 -23.42 -6.38
CA GLN A 3 0.05 -22.40 -6.30
C GLN A 3 0.70 -21.15 -5.74
N GLU A 4 0.69 -20.13 -6.52
CA GLU A 4 1.18 -18.86 -6.03
C GLU A 4 0.25 -18.33 -4.95
N GLN A 5 0.83 -17.84 -3.87
CA GLN A 5 0.07 -17.17 -2.86
C GLN A 5 -0.45 -15.84 -3.41
N PRO A 6 -1.64 -15.42 -3.03
CA PRO A 6 -2.16 -14.14 -3.50
C PRO A 6 -1.31 -12.99 -2.99
N ILE A 7 -1.21 -11.96 -3.82
CA ILE A 7 -0.59 -10.71 -3.40
C ILE A 7 -1.56 -9.99 -2.49
N ILE A 8 -1.06 -9.58 -1.33
CA ILE A 8 -1.82 -8.84 -0.34
C ILE A 8 -1.26 -7.42 -0.32
N VAL A 9 -2.16 -6.44 -0.34
CA VAL A 9 -1.78 -5.04 -0.25
C VAL A 9 -2.29 -4.50 1.08
N GLY A 10 -1.37 -3.97 1.87
CA GLY A 10 -1.69 -3.30 3.13
C GLY A 10 -1.51 -1.80 2.99
N LEU A 11 -2.34 -1.06 3.68
CA LEU A 11 -2.24 0.39 3.75
C LEU A 11 -1.98 0.83 5.18
N ASP A 12 -1.03 1.75 5.33
CA ASP A 12 -0.78 2.44 6.59
C ASP A 12 -1.17 3.90 6.39
N ILE A 13 -2.25 4.30 7.02
CA ILE A 13 -2.83 5.63 6.85
C ILE A 13 -2.41 6.50 8.03
N GLY A 14 -1.42 7.34 7.81
CA GLY A 14 -0.91 8.27 8.81
C GLY A 14 -1.44 9.68 8.62
N THR A 15 -1.03 10.59 9.50
CA THR A 15 -1.49 11.98 9.47
C THR A 15 -0.89 12.76 8.31
N THR A 16 0.33 12.44 7.90
CA THR A 16 1.03 13.15 6.83
C THR A 16 1.31 12.30 5.62
N LYS A 17 1.33 10.99 5.77
CA LYS A 17 1.66 10.08 4.69
C LYS A 17 0.80 8.85 4.73
N ILE A 18 0.53 8.31 3.55
CA ILE A 18 -0.10 7.00 3.38
C ILE A 18 0.93 6.11 2.71
N ALA A 19 1.14 4.94 3.27
CA ALA A 19 2.03 3.94 2.69
C ALA A 19 1.23 2.75 2.21
N ALA A 20 1.63 2.21 1.06
CA ALA A 20 1.08 0.97 0.51
C ALA A 20 2.20 -0.03 0.38
N ILE A 21 1.97 -1.23 0.86
CA ILE A 21 2.94 -2.32 0.82
C ILE A 21 2.27 -3.51 0.16
N ALA A 22 2.89 -4.02 -0.90
CA ALA A 22 2.43 -5.25 -1.55
C ALA A 22 3.35 -6.40 -1.17
N GLY A 23 2.79 -7.52 -0.84
CA GLY A 23 3.57 -8.68 -0.44
C GLY A 23 2.81 -9.98 -0.61
N ARG A 24 3.52 -11.07 -0.44
CA ARG A 24 2.90 -12.40 -0.41
C ARG A 24 3.74 -13.33 0.45
N LYS A 25 3.15 -14.42 0.89
CA LYS A 25 3.89 -15.44 1.62
C LYS A 25 4.72 -16.28 0.66
N ASN A 26 5.96 -16.52 1.04
CA ASN A 26 6.82 -17.44 0.30
C ASN A 26 6.57 -18.88 0.74
N GLU A 27 7.35 -19.81 0.18
CA GLU A 27 7.22 -21.24 0.47
C GLU A 27 7.52 -21.60 1.92
N TYR A 28 8.20 -20.72 2.64
CA TYR A 28 8.50 -20.92 4.06
C TYR A 28 7.47 -20.27 4.99
N GLY A 29 6.40 -19.72 4.43
CA GLY A 29 5.36 -19.05 5.20
C GLY A 29 5.74 -17.64 5.67
N LYS A 30 6.83 -17.09 5.16
CA LYS A 30 7.28 -15.75 5.51
C LYS A 30 6.80 -14.75 4.47
N LEU A 31 6.54 -13.53 4.92
CA LEU A 31 6.09 -12.46 4.03
C LEU A 31 7.26 -11.91 3.23
N GLU A 32 7.09 -11.91 1.91
CA GLU A 32 8.00 -11.21 1.00
C GLU A 32 7.38 -9.89 0.60
N ILE A 33 8.15 -8.80 0.74
CA ILE A 33 7.71 -7.49 0.28
C ILE A 33 8.07 -7.37 -1.20
N LEU A 34 7.04 -7.19 -2.03
CA LEU A 34 7.18 -7.13 -3.48
C LEU A 34 7.14 -5.70 -3.99
N GLY A 35 6.49 -4.80 -3.28
CA GLY A 35 6.39 -3.41 -3.69
C GLY A 35 6.07 -2.52 -2.52
N PHE A 36 6.42 -1.24 -2.67
CA PHE A 36 6.21 -0.25 -1.63
C PHE A 36 5.98 1.12 -2.29
N GLY A 37 5.01 1.86 -1.80
CA GLY A 37 4.74 3.20 -2.27
C GLY A 37 4.22 4.09 -1.16
N ARG A 38 4.48 5.39 -1.27
CA ARG A 38 4.00 6.38 -0.32
C ARG A 38 3.44 7.57 -1.05
N ALA A 39 2.53 8.27 -0.40
CA ALA A 39 2.00 9.53 -0.87
C ALA A 39 1.73 10.44 0.33
N ASN A 40 1.79 11.76 0.09
CA ASN A 40 1.41 12.73 1.11
C ASN A 40 -0.09 12.66 1.34
N SER A 41 -0.49 12.76 2.60
CA SER A 41 -1.89 12.74 2.99
C SER A 41 -2.23 14.06 3.68
N ASN A 42 -3.16 14.80 3.12
CA ASN A 42 -3.67 16.03 3.72
C ASN A 42 -5.11 15.88 4.21
N GLY A 43 -5.72 14.74 3.97
CA GLY A 43 -7.11 14.49 4.36
C GLY A 43 -7.27 13.75 5.67
N VAL A 44 -6.16 13.41 6.35
CA VAL A 44 -6.18 12.66 7.59
C VAL A 44 -5.53 13.49 8.68
N GLN A 45 -6.15 13.55 9.86
CA GLN A 45 -5.60 14.24 11.01
C GLN A 45 -5.93 13.44 12.26
N HIS A 46 -4.91 13.18 13.09
CA HIS A 46 -5.05 12.39 14.32
C HIS A 46 -5.69 11.03 14.08
N GLY A 47 -5.38 10.41 12.93
CA GLY A 47 -5.97 9.13 12.57
C GLY A 47 -7.40 9.18 12.06
N MET A 48 -7.97 10.37 11.94
CA MET A 48 -9.33 10.56 11.44
C MET A 48 -9.30 11.10 10.01
N VAL A 49 -10.16 10.56 9.16
CA VAL A 49 -10.29 11.06 7.79
C VAL A 49 -11.14 12.32 7.83
N LEU A 50 -10.54 13.48 7.53
CA LEU A 50 -11.22 14.76 7.51
C LEU A 50 -11.69 15.18 6.12
N ASN A 51 -11.00 14.72 5.08
CA ASN A 51 -11.36 15.02 3.69
C ASN A 51 -11.28 13.73 2.88
N ILE A 52 -12.44 13.20 2.55
CA ILE A 52 -12.53 11.91 1.87
C ILE A 52 -11.89 11.96 0.49
N ASP A 53 -12.16 13.02 -0.29
CA ASP A 53 -11.63 13.11 -1.65
C ASP A 53 -10.11 13.18 -1.67
N GLN A 54 -9.52 13.99 -0.78
CA GLN A 54 -8.06 14.08 -0.68
C GLN A 54 -7.46 12.76 -0.20
N THR A 55 -8.13 12.09 0.73
CA THR A 55 -7.66 10.81 1.24
C THR A 55 -7.70 9.74 0.15
N ILE A 56 -8.77 9.69 -0.63
CA ILE A 56 -8.87 8.75 -1.75
C ILE A 56 -7.74 8.99 -2.75
N LYS A 57 -7.48 10.24 -3.11
CA LYS A 57 -6.40 10.56 -4.05
C LYS A 57 -5.04 10.16 -3.50
N ALA A 58 -4.81 10.36 -2.21
CA ALA A 58 -3.55 9.96 -1.57
C ALA A 58 -3.40 8.44 -1.57
N ILE A 59 -4.46 7.70 -1.29
CA ILE A 59 -4.45 6.23 -1.34
C ILE A 59 -4.15 5.75 -2.76
N GLU A 60 -4.82 6.33 -3.76
CA GLU A 60 -4.59 5.98 -5.15
C GLU A 60 -3.14 6.23 -5.56
N MET A 61 -2.58 7.35 -5.13
CA MET A 61 -1.19 7.69 -5.43
C MET A 61 -0.23 6.72 -4.74
N ALA A 62 -0.49 6.37 -3.48
CA ALA A 62 0.34 5.41 -2.76
C ALA A 62 0.31 4.04 -3.43
N LEU A 63 -0.87 3.60 -3.87
CA LEU A 63 -1.02 2.34 -4.58
C LEU A 63 -0.30 2.38 -5.92
N LYS A 64 -0.45 3.47 -6.68
CA LYS A 64 0.24 3.63 -7.95
C LYS A 64 1.74 3.55 -7.75
N ASN A 65 2.27 4.27 -6.77
CA ASN A 65 3.71 4.24 -6.48
C ASN A 65 4.16 2.85 -6.05
N CYS A 66 3.33 2.14 -5.30
CA CYS A 66 3.62 0.77 -4.90
C CYS A 66 3.74 -0.16 -6.12
N TYR A 67 2.78 -0.10 -7.04
CA TYR A 67 2.82 -0.93 -8.24
C TYR A 67 3.95 -0.51 -9.19
N ASP A 68 4.23 0.79 -9.28
CA ASP A 68 5.33 1.28 -10.11
C ASP A 68 6.69 0.86 -9.55
N SER A 69 6.79 0.57 -8.25
CA SER A 69 8.04 0.13 -7.64
C SER A 69 8.47 -1.28 -8.08
N ASN A 70 7.51 -2.06 -8.58
CA ASN A 70 7.79 -3.40 -9.10
C ASN A 70 6.87 -3.67 -10.29
N PRO A 71 7.39 -3.58 -11.53
CA PRO A 71 6.57 -3.77 -12.72
C PRO A 71 5.95 -5.15 -12.84
N ASN A 72 6.38 -6.11 -12.04
CA ASN A 72 5.84 -7.47 -12.06
C ASN A 72 4.63 -7.65 -11.13
N LEU A 73 4.23 -6.60 -10.44
CA LEU A 73 3.04 -6.68 -9.61
C LEU A 73 1.76 -6.72 -10.44
#